data_4dca15803c9c8cf2971b5ba4fedf2252
#
_entry.id   4dca15803c9c8cf2971b5ba4fedf2252
#
_cell.length_a   1.000
_cell.length_b   1.000
_cell.length_c   1.000
_cell.angle_alpha   90.00
_cell.angle_beta   90.00
_cell.angle_gamma   90.00
#
_symmetry.space_group_name_H-M   'P 1'
#
loop_
_entity.id
_entity.type
_entity.pdbx_description
1 polymer ?
#
loop_
_entity_poly.entity_id
_entity_poly.type
_entity_poly.pdbx_seq_one_letter_code
_entity_poly.pdbx_strand_id
1 'polypeptide(L)'
;SGAPGRYEITPEQKADKEFVQKVKGTKLLQVSLLSYIGKGATPGSVYADAEKQAEAEGWTDKQLEEAKKQARWKYWGFEGQFESENHYQCLAKFAKALCDSLYANEWDGYDVDWEIGSGVFDMDGTLSANKHLIYLVKEMNNYIGPKSDPEGKGHKMICIDGSIGGLTRELDEYVDYWIIQSYGSSRPGLEGYGVDPKKIICTENFEAYAPTGGGLLSQAATMPSKGYKGGVGAYRFEKDYDNTPDYKFMRQAIQINQQVFNEWKAKQNEAENKPQE
;
A
#
# COMPACT_ATOMS: atom_id res chain seq x y z
N SER A 1 7.76 14.45 -1.40
CA SER A 1 7.68 15.56 -0.51
C SER A 1 7.05 15.17 0.83
N GLY A 2 7.80 14.52 1.68
CA GLY A 2 7.34 14.07 2.98
C GLY A 2 7.58 15.12 4.05
N ALA A 3 6.87 16.25 4.00
CA ALA A 3 6.75 17.07 5.20
C ALA A 3 6.03 16.25 6.29
N PRO A 4 6.43 16.34 7.56
CA PRO A 4 5.83 15.60 8.66
C PRO A 4 4.29 15.71 8.74
N GLY A 5 3.70 16.79 8.27
CA GLY A 5 2.24 16.96 8.21
C GLY A 5 1.49 16.25 7.08
N ARG A 6 2.18 15.53 6.21
CA ARG A 6 1.52 14.84 5.08
C ARG A 6 0.85 13.53 5.46
N TYR A 7 1.17 12.99 6.61
CA TYR A 7 0.62 11.73 7.08
C TYR A 7 -0.45 11.92 8.16
N GLU A 8 -0.75 13.16 8.54
CA GLU A 8 -1.79 13.45 9.52
C GLU A 8 -3.17 13.23 8.91
N ILE A 9 -4.01 12.47 9.62
CA ILE A 9 -5.43 12.40 9.27
C ILE A 9 -6.07 13.77 9.53
N THR A 10 -6.71 14.36 8.53
CA THR A 10 -7.35 15.65 8.68
C THR A 10 -8.65 15.53 9.49
N PRO A 11 -9.13 16.63 10.11
CA PRO A 11 -10.45 16.63 10.77
C PRO A 11 -11.58 16.15 9.86
N GLU A 12 -11.54 16.53 8.58
CA GLU A 12 -12.51 16.11 7.57
C GLU A 12 -12.45 14.62 7.32
N GLN A 13 -11.26 14.03 7.14
CA GLN A 13 -11.07 12.59 6.94
C GLN A 13 -11.55 11.81 8.17
N LYS A 14 -11.32 12.34 9.38
CA LYS A 14 -11.82 11.71 10.61
C LYS A 14 -13.34 11.77 10.69
N ALA A 15 -13.93 12.91 10.35
CA ALA A 15 -15.38 13.08 10.30
C ALA A 15 -16.05 12.16 9.28
N ASP A 16 -15.46 11.99 8.09
CA ASP A 16 -15.94 11.09 7.06
C ASP A 16 -15.91 9.64 7.53
N LYS A 17 -14.84 9.22 8.17
CA LYS A 17 -14.68 7.89 8.74
C LYS A 17 -15.77 7.59 9.79
N GLU A 18 -15.97 8.50 10.72
CA GLU A 18 -17.00 8.40 11.77
C GLU A 18 -18.41 8.39 11.18
N PHE A 19 -18.69 9.25 10.20
CA PHE A 19 -19.97 9.30 9.50
C PHE A 19 -20.30 8.00 8.79
N VAL A 20 -19.37 7.43 8.02
CA VAL A 20 -19.57 6.17 7.29
C VAL A 20 -19.83 5.02 8.27
N GLN A 21 -19.08 4.94 9.35
CA GLN A 21 -19.28 3.91 10.39
C GLN A 21 -20.64 4.05 11.07
N LYS A 22 -21.01 5.28 11.45
CA LYS A 22 -22.24 5.57 12.19
C LYS A 22 -23.50 5.37 11.37
N VAL A 23 -23.49 5.84 10.11
CA VAL A 23 -24.71 5.91 9.29
C VAL A 23 -24.91 4.64 8.46
N LYS A 24 -23.84 4.07 7.94
CA LYS A 24 -23.92 2.93 7.01
C LYS A 24 -23.52 1.60 7.62
N GLY A 25 -23.05 1.58 8.86
CA GLY A 25 -22.55 0.37 9.51
C GLY A 25 -21.34 -0.23 8.80
N THR A 26 -20.71 0.50 7.88
CA THR A 26 -19.58 0.06 7.08
C THR A 26 -18.30 0.63 7.69
N LYS A 27 -17.31 -0.21 7.91
CA LYS A 27 -16.00 0.23 8.37
C LYS A 27 -15.22 0.86 7.22
N LEU A 28 -14.95 2.16 7.29
CA LEU A 28 -14.01 2.85 6.43
C LEU A 28 -12.62 2.76 7.04
N LEU A 29 -11.70 2.14 6.33
CA LEU A 29 -10.28 2.10 6.69
C LEU A 29 -9.53 3.15 5.85
N GLN A 30 -8.66 3.89 6.51
CA GLN A 30 -7.83 4.91 5.89
C GLN A 30 -6.37 4.54 6.12
N VAL A 31 -5.67 4.24 5.04
CA VAL A 31 -4.23 3.91 5.06
C VAL A 31 -3.41 5.05 4.51
N SER A 32 -2.21 5.23 5.02
CA SER A 32 -1.25 6.20 4.48
C SER A 32 -0.44 5.55 3.37
N LEU A 33 -0.34 6.24 2.22
CA LEU A 33 0.52 5.81 1.13
C LEU A 33 1.99 6.04 1.48
N LEU A 34 2.81 5.01 1.39
CA LEU A 34 4.26 5.06 1.52
C LEU A 34 4.93 4.92 0.15
N SER A 35 5.09 6.05 -0.53
CA SER A 35 6.02 6.16 -1.66
C SER A 35 7.30 6.84 -1.20
N TYR A 36 8.43 6.47 -1.78
CA TYR A 36 9.73 7.07 -1.43
C TYR A 36 10.02 7.02 0.08
N ILE A 37 9.88 5.85 0.66
CA ILE A 37 9.86 5.61 2.10
C ILE A 37 11.02 6.31 2.83
N GLY A 38 12.26 6.14 2.37
CA GLY A 38 13.42 6.75 3.00
C GLY A 38 13.41 8.29 2.99
N LYS A 39 12.96 8.89 1.89
CA LYS A 39 12.90 10.34 1.72
C LYS A 39 11.77 10.96 2.54
N GLY A 40 10.60 10.31 2.54
CA GLY A 40 9.40 10.83 3.18
C GLY A 40 9.47 10.83 4.70
N ALA A 41 10.10 9.83 5.29
CA ALA A 41 10.17 9.66 6.74
C ALA A 41 11.37 10.37 7.40
N THR A 42 12.28 10.96 6.64
CA THR A 42 13.43 11.66 7.17
C THR A 42 13.05 13.07 7.63
N PRO A 43 13.30 13.45 8.92
CA PRO A 43 13.04 14.80 9.38
C PRO A 43 13.77 15.86 8.56
N GLY A 44 13.09 16.97 8.25
CA GLY A 44 13.67 18.06 7.45
C GLY A 44 14.96 18.66 8.05
N SER A 45 15.09 18.65 9.37
CA SER A 45 16.29 19.11 10.08
C SER A 45 17.57 18.35 9.70
N VAL A 46 17.43 17.11 9.19
CA VAL A 46 18.58 16.30 8.73
C VAL A 46 19.27 16.93 7.51
N TYR A 47 18.54 17.75 6.76
CA TYR A 47 19.04 18.37 5.53
C TYR A 47 19.61 19.77 5.75
N ALA A 48 19.43 20.36 6.93
CA ALA A 48 19.76 21.76 7.18
C ALA A 48 21.23 22.13 6.89
N ASP A 49 22.16 21.26 7.22
CA ASP A 49 23.59 21.52 6.97
C ASP A 49 23.91 21.48 5.48
N ALA A 50 23.32 20.52 4.73
CA ALA A 50 23.50 20.42 3.29
C ALA A 50 22.88 21.64 2.56
N GLU A 51 21.72 22.09 2.99
CA GLU A 51 21.04 23.27 2.43
C GLU A 51 21.85 24.55 2.68
N LYS A 52 22.35 24.72 3.89
CA LYS A 52 23.20 25.86 4.27
C LYS A 52 24.51 25.88 3.46
N GLN A 53 25.13 24.72 3.30
CA GLN A 53 26.38 24.62 2.53
C GLN A 53 26.12 24.88 1.04
N ALA A 54 25.03 24.35 0.49
CA ALA A 54 24.66 24.59 -0.90
C ALA A 54 24.42 26.07 -1.21
N GLU A 55 23.79 26.81 -0.28
CA GLU A 55 23.60 28.25 -0.39
C GLU A 55 24.93 29.01 -0.35
N ALA A 56 25.83 28.63 0.57
CA ALA A 56 27.11 29.27 0.74
C ALA A 56 28.08 29.03 -0.44
N GLU A 57 28.02 27.86 -1.06
CA GLU A 57 28.95 27.43 -2.11
C GLU A 57 28.32 27.48 -3.52
N GLY A 58 27.05 27.84 -3.65
CA GLY A 58 26.35 27.93 -4.94
C GLY A 58 26.22 26.60 -5.66
N TRP A 59 25.85 25.54 -4.93
CA TRP A 59 25.71 24.21 -5.50
C TRP A 59 24.55 24.14 -6.53
N THR A 60 24.71 23.25 -7.48
CA THR A 60 23.63 22.86 -8.38
C THR A 60 22.60 21.99 -7.63
N ASP A 61 21.37 21.94 -8.15
CA ASP A 61 20.31 21.08 -7.59
C ASP A 61 20.78 19.61 -7.44
N LYS A 62 21.55 19.12 -8.41
CA LYS A 62 22.09 17.76 -8.37
C LYS A 62 23.08 17.55 -7.22
N GLN A 63 23.93 18.52 -6.95
CA GLN A 63 24.88 18.46 -5.81
C GLN A 63 24.12 18.49 -4.48
N LEU A 64 23.12 19.36 -4.37
CA LEU A 64 22.29 19.43 -3.18
C LEU A 64 21.51 18.14 -2.94
N GLU A 65 20.88 17.56 -3.96
CA GLU A 65 20.14 16.30 -3.83
C GLU A 65 21.06 15.13 -3.43
N GLU A 66 22.29 15.06 -3.96
CA GLU A 66 23.25 14.04 -3.52
C GLU A 66 23.68 14.24 -2.07
N ALA A 67 23.95 15.47 -1.64
CA ALA A 67 24.27 15.77 -0.25
C ALA A 67 23.10 15.43 0.71
N LYS A 68 21.89 15.75 0.32
CA LYS A 68 20.66 15.36 1.07
C LYS A 68 20.53 13.85 1.17
N LYS A 69 20.83 13.12 0.11
CA LYS A 69 20.84 11.65 0.09
C LYS A 69 21.85 11.11 1.10
N GLN A 70 23.07 11.62 1.11
CA GLN A 70 24.11 11.21 2.05
C GLN A 70 23.71 11.53 3.50
N ALA A 71 23.15 12.71 3.77
CA ALA A 71 22.66 13.10 5.08
C ALA A 71 21.55 12.16 5.57
N ARG A 72 20.62 11.78 4.69
CA ARG A 72 19.54 10.83 4.97
C ARG A 72 20.08 9.44 5.29
N TRP A 73 21.00 8.94 4.49
CA TRP A 73 21.65 7.66 4.71
C TRP A 73 22.38 7.62 6.04
N LYS A 74 23.13 8.68 6.36
CA LYS A 74 23.80 8.82 7.65
C LYS A 74 22.81 8.80 8.83
N TYR A 75 21.73 9.53 8.71
CA TYR A 75 20.69 9.60 9.74
C TYR A 75 20.10 8.22 10.06
N TRP A 76 19.79 7.44 9.01
CA TRP A 76 19.24 6.10 9.18
C TRP A 76 20.31 5.02 9.33
N GLY A 77 21.59 5.36 9.23
CA GLY A 77 22.71 4.45 9.37
C GLY A 77 22.93 3.53 8.15
N PHE A 78 22.52 3.97 6.95
CA PHE A 78 22.74 3.25 5.70
C PHE A 78 24.13 3.48 5.10
N GLU A 79 25.06 4.10 5.82
CA GLU A 79 26.44 4.26 5.38
C GLU A 79 27.13 2.89 5.30
N GLY A 80 27.64 2.55 4.14
CA GLY A 80 28.39 1.32 3.91
C GLY A 80 27.68 0.33 2.97
N GLN A 81 27.93 -0.95 3.16
CA GLN A 81 27.36 -1.99 2.29
C GLN A 81 25.93 -2.35 2.71
N PHE A 82 25.02 -2.40 1.74
CA PHE A 82 23.60 -2.65 1.94
C PHE A 82 23.23 -3.98 2.59
N GLU A 83 24.08 -4.95 2.57
CA GLU A 83 23.83 -6.27 3.16
C GLU A 83 24.55 -6.44 4.51
N SER A 84 25.09 -5.36 5.07
CA SER A 84 25.70 -5.40 6.39
C SER A 84 24.66 -5.47 7.51
N GLU A 85 25.01 -6.08 8.63
CA GLU A 85 24.14 -6.14 9.81
C GLU A 85 23.72 -4.74 10.28
N ASN A 86 24.57 -3.74 10.10
CA ASN A 86 24.26 -2.35 10.43
C ASN A 86 23.05 -1.82 9.64
N HIS A 87 22.90 -2.18 8.36
CA HIS A 87 21.73 -1.80 7.56
C HIS A 87 20.46 -2.41 8.10
N TYR A 88 20.47 -3.67 8.50
CA TYR A 88 19.29 -4.32 9.07
C TYR A 88 18.89 -3.68 10.41
N GLN A 89 19.83 -3.33 11.26
CA GLN A 89 19.54 -2.60 12.49
C GLN A 89 18.90 -1.23 12.19
N CYS A 90 19.33 -0.56 11.13
CA CYS A 90 18.75 0.71 10.71
C CYS A 90 17.34 0.55 10.14
N LEU A 91 17.07 -0.52 9.41
CA LEU A 91 15.73 -0.85 8.95
C LEU A 91 14.78 -1.14 10.12
N ALA A 92 15.22 -1.82 11.16
CA ALA A 92 14.44 -2.04 12.37
C ALA A 92 14.11 -0.70 13.08
N LYS A 93 15.08 0.20 13.21
CA LYS A 93 14.84 1.55 13.73
C LYS A 93 13.86 2.33 12.87
N PHE A 94 13.98 2.22 11.56
CA PHE A 94 13.10 2.87 10.60
C PHE A 94 11.68 2.31 10.66
N ALA A 95 11.52 0.99 10.70
CA ALA A 95 10.23 0.32 10.88
C ALA A 95 9.50 0.83 12.12
N LYS A 96 10.22 0.92 13.26
CA LYS A 96 9.64 1.47 14.48
C LYS A 96 9.17 2.90 14.32
N ALA A 97 9.98 3.76 13.71
CA ALA A 97 9.63 5.17 13.50
C ALA A 97 8.41 5.35 12.60
N LEU A 98 8.28 4.53 11.53
CA LEU A 98 7.09 4.50 10.68
C LEU A 98 5.85 4.09 11.47
N CYS A 99 5.95 3.03 12.27
CA CYS A 99 4.81 2.55 13.05
C CYS A 99 4.41 3.53 14.15
N ASP A 100 5.38 4.15 14.84
CA ASP A 100 5.10 5.21 15.81
C ASP A 100 4.36 6.39 15.17
N SER A 101 4.78 6.82 13.97
CA SER A 101 4.10 7.86 13.19
C SER A 101 2.69 7.47 12.79
N LEU A 102 2.48 6.22 12.39
CA LEU A 102 1.17 5.70 12.03
C LEU A 102 0.18 5.81 13.20
N TYR A 103 0.60 5.38 14.38
CA TYR A 103 -0.23 5.45 15.58
C TYR A 103 -0.51 6.89 16.02
N ALA A 104 0.51 7.76 15.97
CA ALA A 104 0.38 9.17 16.34
C ALA A 104 -0.61 9.92 15.44
N ASN A 105 -0.74 9.51 14.18
CA ASN A 105 -1.63 10.14 13.20
C ASN A 105 -2.95 9.36 12.98
N GLU A 106 -3.24 8.38 13.79
CA GLU A 106 -4.50 7.62 13.79
C GLU A 106 -4.85 6.91 12.45
N TRP A 107 -3.86 6.65 11.57
CA TRP A 107 -4.07 5.88 10.36
C TRP A 107 -4.38 4.42 10.68
N ASP A 108 -5.11 3.74 9.79
CA ASP A 108 -5.45 2.33 9.95
C ASP A 108 -4.39 1.38 9.38
N GLY A 109 -3.41 1.89 8.68
CA GLY A 109 -2.32 1.10 8.12
C GLY A 109 -1.48 1.87 7.11
N TYR A 110 -0.57 1.16 6.48
CA TYR A 110 0.23 1.62 5.36
C TYR A 110 -0.11 0.85 4.09
N ASP A 111 -0.13 1.58 2.97
CA ASP A 111 -0.10 1.06 1.62
C ASP A 111 1.26 1.39 1.01
N VAL A 112 2.07 0.38 0.79
CA VAL A 112 3.44 0.53 0.28
C VAL A 112 3.39 0.48 -1.24
N ASP A 113 3.53 1.64 -1.87
CA ASP A 113 3.62 1.79 -3.31
C ASP A 113 5.02 1.35 -3.78
N TRP A 114 5.10 0.08 -4.23
CA TRP A 114 6.33 -0.56 -4.64
C TRP A 114 6.40 -0.74 -6.14
N GLU A 115 7.01 0.22 -6.80
CA GLU A 115 7.20 0.21 -8.25
C GLU A 115 8.67 0.05 -8.62
N ILE A 116 8.92 -0.61 -9.76
CA ILE A 116 10.28 -0.76 -10.28
C ILE A 116 10.84 0.63 -10.58
N GLY A 117 11.96 0.96 -9.96
CA GLY A 117 12.60 2.27 -10.10
C GLY A 117 12.04 3.35 -9.18
N SER A 118 11.15 3.03 -8.24
CA SER A 118 10.57 4.00 -7.30
C SER A 118 11.56 4.64 -6.34
N GLY A 119 12.83 4.22 -6.36
CA GLY A 119 13.89 4.82 -5.56
C GLY A 119 13.67 4.71 -4.03
N VAL A 120 12.90 3.73 -3.59
CA VAL A 120 12.77 3.40 -2.18
C VAL A 120 14.15 3.17 -1.60
N PHE A 121 14.49 3.85 -0.53
CA PHE A 121 15.83 3.89 0.07
C PHE A 121 16.92 4.49 -0.84
N ASP A 122 16.57 5.25 -1.90
CA ASP A 122 17.52 5.77 -2.88
C ASP A 122 18.37 4.67 -3.56
N MET A 123 17.85 3.46 -3.58
CA MET A 123 18.44 2.34 -4.31
C MET A 123 17.73 2.20 -5.65
N ASP A 124 18.48 2.00 -6.70
CA ASP A 124 17.96 1.55 -7.97
C ASP A 124 17.26 0.20 -7.79
N GLY A 125 16.18 -0.04 -8.52
CA GLY A 125 15.27 -1.18 -8.39
C GLY A 125 15.92 -2.55 -8.64
N THR A 126 16.98 -2.84 -7.91
CA THR A 126 17.74 -4.08 -7.94
C THR A 126 17.13 -5.11 -6.99
N LEU A 127 17.53 -6.36 -7.12
CA LEU A 127 17.19 -7.43 -6.16
C LEU A 127 17.49 -7.06 -4.70
N SER A 128 18.45 -6.16 -4.48
CA SER A 128 18.78 -5.64 -3.15
C SER A 128 17.63 -4.83 -2.53
N ALA A 129 16.91 -4.05 -3.33
CA ALA A 129 15.77 -3.27 -2.85
C ALA A 129 14.67 -4.18 -2.29
N ASN A 130 14.36 -5.27 -2.97
CA ASN A 130 13.38 -6.25 -2.49
C ASN A 130 13.79 -6.86 -1.15
N LYS A 131 15.07 -7.20 -0.94
CA LYS A 131 15.55 -7.72 0.34
C LYS A 131 15.34 -6.73 1.48
N HIS A 132 15.58 -5.46 1.24
CA HIS A 132 15.40 -4.41 2.26
C HIS A 132 13.92 -4.18 2.56
N LEU A 133 13.05 -4.16 1.53
CA LEU A 133 11.62 -4.08 1.75
C LEU A 133 11.10 -5.30 2.53
N ILE A 134 11.54 -6.50 2.18
CA ILE A 134 11.19 -7.73 2.89
C ILE A 134 11.56 -7.62 4.37
N TYR A 135 12.78 -7.18 4.66
CA TYR A 135 13.23 -6.99 6.03
C TYR A 135 12.43 -5.91 6.75
N LEU A 136 12.21 -4.75 6.11
CA LEU A 136 11.42 -3.65 6.67
C LEU A 136 10.01 -4.10 7.05
N VAL A 137 9.30 -4.78 6.13
CA VAL A 137 7.93 -5.25 6.37
C VAL A 137 7.89 -6.29 7.50
N LYS A 138 8.87 -7.19 7.55
CA LYS A 138 9.01 -8.15 8.66
C LYS A 138 9.22 -7.42 10.00
N GLU A 139 10.06 -6.40 10.04
CA GLU A 139 10.26 -5.59 11.24
C GLU A 139 9.02 -4.77 11.64
N MET A 140 8.29 -4.21 10.66
CA MET A 140 7.03 -3.53 10.92
C MET A 140 6.00 -4.45 11.59
N ASN A 141 6.04 -5.74 11.31
CA ASN A 141 5.15 -6.74 11.90
C ASN A 141 5.37 -6.98 13.41
N ASN A 142 6.40 -6.39 14.00
CA ASN A 142 6.52 -6.31 15.46
C ASN A 142 5.52 -5.28 16.07
N TYR A 143 4.92 -4.42 15.27
CA TYR A 143 4.08 -3.30 15.71
C TYR A 143 2.71 -3.25 15.01
N ILE A 144 2.65 -3.61 13.72
CA ILE A 144 1.46 -3.57 12.86
C ILE A 144 1.46 -4.81 11.94
N GLY A 145 0.39 -5.01 11.17
CA GLY A 145 0.29 -6.14 10.24
C GLY A 145 -0.09 -7.46 10.92
N PRO A 146 -0.29 -8.53 10.12
CA PRO A 146 -0.87 -9.79 10.60
C PRO A 146 -0.10 -10.46 11.74
N LYS A 147 1.23 -10.39 11.73
CA LYS A 147 2.05 -11.04 12.77
C LYS A 147 2.07 -10.29 14.10
N SER A 148 1.67 -9.02 14.13
CA SER A 148 1.53 -8.25 15.37
C SER A 148 0.29 -8.66 16.19
N ASP A 149 -0.61 -9.42 15.58
CA ASP A 149 -1.89 -9.82 16.17
C ASP A 149 -2.15 -11.33 16.04
N PRO A 150 -1.38 -12.16 16.73
CA PRO A 150 -1.52 -13.62 16.64
C PRO A 150 -2.87 -14.14 17.18
N GLU A 151 -3.58 -13.32 17.96
CA GLU A 151 -4.88 -13.66 18.53
C GLU A 151 -6.06 -13.19 17.68
N GLY A 152 -5.83 -12.45 16.58
CA GLY A 152 -6.87 -11.94 15.69
C GLY A 152 -7.79 -10.90 16.31
N LYS A 153 -7.30 -10.11 17.26
CA LYS A 153 -8.07 -9.05 17.95
C LYS A 153 -8.19 -7.76 17.12
N GLY A 154 -7.39 -7.61 16.12
CA GLY A 154 -7.30 -6.45 15.24
C GLY A 154 -5.94 -5.77 15.28
N HIS A 155 -5.46 -5.38 14.14
CA HIS A 155 -4.17 -4.71 13.96
C HIS A 155 -4.29 -3.60 12.90
N LYS A 156 -3.28 -2.74 12.85
CA LYS A 156 -3.10 -1.80 11.76
C LYS A 156 -2.58 -2.54 10.53
N MET A 157 -3.12 -2.22 9.35
CA MET A 157 -2.87 -2.99 8.13
C MET A 157 -1.51 -2.68 7.49
N ILE A 158 -0.99 -3.65 6.77
CA ILE A 158 0.07 -3.48 5.78
C ILE A 158 -0.45 -3.98 4.44
N CYS A 159 -0.51 -3.08 3.46
CA CYS A 159 -0.79 -3.40 2.07
C CYS A 159 0.45 -3.11 1.23
N ILE A 160 0.64 -3.84 0.14
CA ILE A 160 1.71 -3.54 -0.83
C ILE A 160 1.07 -3.44 -2.20
N ASP A 161 1.29 -2.31 -2.87
CA ASP A 161 0.81 -1.97 -4.20
C ASP A 161 1.95 -2.02 -5.23
N GLY A 162 1.65 -2.38 -6.46
CA GLY A 162 2.56 -2.28 -7.59
C GLY A 162 3.25 -3.58 -8.01
N SER A 163 4.58 -3.62 -8.01
CA SER A 163 5.39 -4.73 -8.52
C SER A 163 5.56 -5.85 -7.49
N ILE A 164 4.49 -6.53 -7.15
CA ILE A 164 4.43 -7.48 -6.02
C ILE A 164 5.05 -8.86 -6.28
N GLY A 165 5.20 -9.27 -7.54
CA GLY A 165 5.51 -10.67 -7.90
C GLY A 165 6.79 -11.27 -7.29
N GLY A 166 7.79 -10.43 -7.00
CA GLY A 166 9.03 -10.87 -6.35
C GLY A 166 8.96 -10.92 -4.82
N LEU A 167 7.86 -10.45 -4.23
CA LEU A 167 7.70 -10.25 -2.79
C LEU A 167 6.74 -11.26 -2.15
N THR A 168 5.76 -11.76 -2.91
CA THR A 168 4.65 -12.56 -2.39
C THR A 168 5.13 -13.82 -1.65
N ARG A 169 6.16 -14.48 -2.17
CA ARG A 169 6.72 -15.68 -1.55
C ARG A 169 7.24 -15.43 -0.13
N GLU A 170 7.82 -14.26 0.11
CA GLU A 170 8.52 -13.94 1.36
C GLU A 170 7.64 -13.19 2.35
N LEU A 171 6.61 -12.50 1.86
CA LEU A 171 5.82 -11.55 2.64
C LEU A 171 4.33 -11.87 2.76
N ASP A 172 3.81 -12.94 2.14
CA ASP A 172 2.36 -13.18 2.18
C ASP A 172 1.80 -13.28 3.60
N GLU A 173 2.56 -13.84 4.53
CA GLU A 173 2.14 -13.92 5.93
C GLU A 173 2.24 -12.60 6.71
N TYR A 174 2.89 -11.59 6.14
CA TYR A 174 3.21 -10.31 6.79
C TYR A 174 2.39 -9.14 6.27
N VAL A 175 1.56 -9.37 5.23
CA VAL A 175 0.70 -8.35 4.63
C VAL A 175 -0.76 -8.77 4.66
N ASP A 176 -1.64 -7.78 4.71
CA ASP A 176 -3.08 -7.98 4.70
C ASP A 176 -3.60 -8.10 3.28
N TYR A 177 -3.16 -7.20 2.39
CA TYR A 177 -3.60 -7.18 1.00
C TYR A 177 -2.45 -6.88 0.04
N TRP A 178 -2.54 -7.50 -1.12
CA TRP A 178 -1.73 -7.25 -2.29
C TRP A 178 -2.57 -6.49 -3.30
N ILE A 179 -2.15 -5.28 -3.65
CA ILE A 179 -2.87 -4.42 -4.58
C ILE A 179 -2.18 -4.50 -5.94
N ILE A 180 -2.89 -5.04 -6.93
CA ILE A 180 -2.35 -5.19 -8.29
C ILE A 180 -2.84 -4.05 -9.17
N GLN A 181 -1.90 -3.35 -9.78
CA GLN A 181 -2.16 -2.30 -10.77
C GLN A 181 -2.56 -2.94 -12.11
N SER A 182 -3.79 -3.46 -12.19
CA SER A 182 -4.35 -4.15 -13.37
C SER A 182 -4.84 -3.15 -14.43
N TYR A 183 -4.16 -2.04 -14.57
CA TYR A 183 -4.56 -0.88 -15.35
C TYR A 183 -4.88 -1.23 -16.81
N GLY A 184 -6.10 -0.91 -17.25
CA GLY A 184 -6.62 -1.22 -18.57
C GLY A 184 -6.91 -2.70 -18.84
N SER A 185 -6.68 -3.59 -17.87
CA SER A 185 -6.87 -5.03 -18.06
C SER A 185 -8.28 -5.49 -17.68
N SER A 186 -8.92 -6.22 -18.58
CA SER A 186 -10.16 -6.94 -18.28
C SER A 186 -9.95 -8.33 -17.65
N ARG A 187 -8.70 -8.77 -17.52
CA ARG A 187 -8.34 -10.10 -16.99
C ARG A 187 -7.27 -9.98 -15.92
N PRO A 188 -7.65 -9.63 -14.68
CA PRO A 188 -6.69 -9.54 -13.59
C PRO A 188 -6.13 -10.91 -13.25
N GLY A 189 -4.82 -10.95 -12.94
CA GLY A 189 -4.14 -12.17 -12.56
C GLY A 189 -4.37 -12.54 -11.10
N LEU A 190 -5.50 -13.13 -10.76
CA LEU A 190 -5.83 -13.49 -9.37
C LEU A 190 -5.04 -14.67 -8.81
N GLU A 191 -4.48 -15.52 -9.66
CA GLU A 191 -3.87 -16.80 -9.24
C GLU A 191 -2.36 -16.89 -9.53
N GLY A 192 -1.83 -15.92 -10.28
CA GLY A 192 -0.45 -15.95 -10.76
C GLY A 192 0.61 -15.67 -9.68
N TYR A 193 0.21 -15.20 -8.51
CA TYR A 193 1.13 -14.75 -7.45
C TYR A 193 1.41 -15.80 -6.38
N GLY A 194 0.69 -16.93 -6.39
CA GLY A 194 0.88 -18.01 -5.42
C GLY A 194 0.39 -17.70 -4.00
N VAL A 195 -0.48 -16.71 -3.85
CA VAL A 195 -1.12 -16.29 -2.59
C VAL A 195 -2.62 -16.57 -2.62
N ASP A 196 -3.26 -16.52 -1.45
CA ASP A 196 -4.72 -16.65 -1.37
C ASP A 196 -5.38 -15.48 -2.11
N PRO A 197 -6.21 -15.73 -3.15
CA PRO A 197 -6.86 -14.67 -3.91
C PRO A 197 -7.67 -13.69 -3.07
N LYS A 198 -8.14 -14.06 -1.88
CA LYS A 198 -8.87 -13.14 -0.98
C LYS A 198 -8.02 -11.96 -0.51
N LYS A 199 -6.70 -12.06 -0.62
CA LYS A 199 -5.77 -10.97 -0.34
C LYS A 199 -5.51 -10.08 -1.56
N ILE A 200 -5.94 -10.47 -2.76
CA ILE A 200 -5.68 -9.74 -4.00
C ILE A 200 -6.77 -8.69 -4.24
N ILE A 201 -6.37 -7.45 -4.35
CA ILE A 201 -7.22 -6.33 -4.79
C ILE A 201 -6.74 -5.90 -6.17
N CYS A 202 -7.64 -5.93 -7.16
CA CYS A 202 -7.34 -5.45 -8.51
C CYS A 202 -7.73 -3.98 -8.63
N THR A 203 -6.87 -3.18 -9.26
CA THR A 203 -7.15 -1.75 -9.40
C THR A 203 -7.07 -1.29 -10.84
N GLU A 204 -7.92 -0.30 -11.17
CA GLU A 204 -7.92 0.41 -12.44
C GLU A 204 -7.34 1.82 -12.29
N ASN A 205 -6.81 2.37 -13.37
CA ASN A 205 -6.30 3.74 -13.41
C ASN A 205 -7.34 4.71 -13.98
N PHE A 206 -8.02 5.46 -13.13
CA PHE A 206 -9.00 6.45 -13.56
C PHE A 206 -8.39 7.80 -13.97
N GLU A 207 -7.10 7.99 -13.79
CA GLU A 207 -6.41 9.09 -14.45
C GLU A 207 -6.45 8.95 -15.98
N ALA A 208 -6.36 7.69 -16.48
CA ALA A 208 -6.42 7.38 -17.90
C ALA A 208 -7.80 6.90 -18.38
N TYR A 209 -8.55 6.19 -17.54
CA TYR A 209 -9.72 5.42 -17.99
C TYR A 209 -11.06 5.86 -17.38
N ALA A 210 -11.12 6.94 -16.60
CA ALA A 210 -12.37 7.39 -15.99
C ALA A 210 -13.54 7.55 -17.00
N PRO A 211 -13.36 8.09 -18.22
CA PRO A 211 -14.48 8.25 -19.17
C PRO A 211 -15.10 6.93 -19.65
N THR A 212 -14.34 5.84 -19.63
CA THR A 212 -14.77 4.53 -20.14
C THR A 212 -14.94 3.47 -19.07
N GLY A 213 -14.40 3.72 -17.86
CA GLY A 213 -14.31 2.74 -16.78
C GLY A 213 -13.20 1.71 -16.95
N GLY A 214 -12.45 1.73 -18.07
CA GLY A 214 -11.37 0.78 -18.34
C GLY A 214 -11.77 -0.66 -18.15
N GLY A 215 -10.96 -1.41 -17.40
CA GLY A 215 -11.23 -2.82 -17.05
C GLY A 215 -12.00 -3.00 -15.75
N LEU A 216 -12.35 -1.94 -15.00
CA LEU A 216 -12.87 -2.03 -13.64
C LEU A 216 -14.07 -2.97 -13.48
N LEU A 217 -15.05 -2.88 -14.37
CA LEU A 217 -16.27 -3.72 -14.28
C LEU A 217 -15.96 -5.19 -14.53
N SER A 218 -15.04 -5.48 -15.47
CA SER A 218 -14.58 -6.84 -15.72
C SER A 218 -13.78 -7.38 -14.55
N GLN A 219 -12.92 -6.56 -13.95
CA GLN A 219 -12.19 -6.90 -12.72
C GLN A 219 -13.15 -7.18 -11.56
N ALA A 220 -14.21 -6.38 -11.43
CA ALA A 220 -15.26 -6.60 -10.43
C ALA A 220 -15.99 -7.93 -10.61
N ALA A 221 -16.27 -8.32 -11.87
CA ALA A 221 -16.95 -9.57 -12.21
C ALA A 221 -16.05 -10.81 -12.11
N THR A 222 -14.73 -10.65 -12.24
CA THR A 222 -13.81 -11.79 -12.25
C THR A 222 -13.70 -12.42 -10.87
N MET A 223 -13.78 -13.75 -10.82
CA MET A 223 -13.58 -14.56 -9.62
C MET A 223 -12.43 -15.56 -9.85
N PRO A 224 -11.67 -15.91 -8.81
CA PRO A 224 -10.66 -16.95 -8.90
C PRO A 224 -11.32 -18.32 -9.08
N SER A 225 -10.55 -19.32 -9.52
CA SER A 225 -11.02 -20.71 -9.67
C SER A 225 -11.42 -21.33 -8.33
N LYS A 226 -10.81 -20.89 -7.26
CA LYS A 226 -11.12 -21.30 -5.88
C LYS A 226 -11.19 -20.09 -4.95
N GLY A 227 -12.14 -20.12 -4.01
CA GLY A 227 -12.30 -19.03 -3.05
C GLY A 227 -12.95 -17.79 -3.67
N TYR A 228 -12.57 -16.63 -3.20
CA TYR A 228 -12.99 -15.32 -3.71
C TYR A 228 -11.79 -14.35 -3.67
N LYS A 229 -11.92 -13.21 -4.37
CA LYS A 229 -10.87 -12.18 -4.38
C LYS A 229 -11.03 -11.22 -3.19
N GLY A 230 -9.96 -10.46 -2.88
CA GLY A 230 -9.98 -9.42 -1.86
C GLY A 230 -10.89 -8.25 -2.20
N GLY A 231 -10.94 -7.88 -3.46
CA GLY A 231 -11.77 -6.76 -3.91
C GLY A 231 -11.33 -6.15 -5.22
N VAL A 232 -11.89 -4.97 -5.49
CA VAL A 232 -11.51 -4.12 -6.62
C VAL A 232 -11.42 -2.66 -6.15
N GLY A 233 -10.63 -1.87 -6.85
CA GLY A 233 -10.44 -0.46 -6.57
C GLY A 233 -10.06 0.34 -7.80
N ALA A 234 -9.82 1.62 -7.60
CA ALA A 234 -9.31 2.49 -8.65
C ALA A 234 -8.31 3.51 -8.09
N TYR A 235 -7.18 3.67 -8.79
CA TYR A 235 -6.31 4.81 -8.62
C TYR A 235 -7.01 6.06 -9.17
N ARG A 236 -7.00 7.15 -8.41
CA ARG A 236 -7.66 8.42 -8.75
C ARG A 236 -9.17 8.24 -9.00
N PHE A 237 -9.83 7.47 -8.14
CA PHE A 237 -11.27 7.18 -8.28
C PHE A 237 -12.14 8.44 -8.30
N GLU A 238 -11.66 9.56 -7.77
CA GLU A 238 -12.36 10.86 -7.81
C GLU A 238 -12.61 11.35 -9.25
N LYS A 239 -11.85 10.85 -10.24
CA LYS A 239 -12.08 11.17 -11.65
C LYS A 239 -13.39 10.58 -12.22
N ASP A 240 -13.96 9.57 -11.57
CA ASP A 240 -15.27 9.03 -11.94
C ASP A 240 -16.44 9.96 -11.56
N TYR A 241 -16.16 11.00 -10.75
CA TYR A 241 -17.17 12.00 -10.36
C TYR A 241 -17.74 12.74 -11.57
N ASP A 242 -16.94 13.01 -12.60
CA ASP A 242 -17.36 13.74 -13.81
C ASP A 242 -18.24 12.91 -14.75
N ASN A 243 -18.44 11.63 -14.49
CA ASN A 243 -19.35 10.79 -15.24
C ASN A 243 -20.84 11.04 -14.86
N THR A 244 -21.74 10.57 -15.69
CA THR A 244 -23.20 10.66 -15.44
C THR A 244 -23.80 9.26 -15.34
N PRO A 245 -24.39 8.87 -14.22
CA PRO A 245 -24.40 9.60 -12.94
C PRO A 245 -23.01 9.65 -12.29
N ASP A 246 -22.82 10.53 -11.32
CA ASP A 246 -21.56 10.67 -10.56
C ASP A 246 -21.09 9.33 -10.03
N TYR A 247 -19.79 9.06 -10.12
CA TYR A 247 -19.17 7.79 -9.73
C TYR A 247 -19.81 6.57 -10.39
N LYS A 248 -20.17 6.69 -11.66
CA LYS A 248 -20.88 5.66 -12.43
C LYS A 248 -20.21 4.30 -12.37
N PHE A 249 -18.94 4.26 -12.70
CA PHE A 249 -18.21 2.99 -12.79
C PHE A 249 -17.87 2.42 -11.41
N MET A 250 -17.54 3.24 -10.44
CA MET A 250 -17.34 2.80 -9.06
C MET A 250 -18.61 2.20 -8.46
N ARG A 251 -19.77 2.84 -8.66
CA ARG A 251 -21.07 2.31 -8.20
C ARG A 251 -21.39 0.96 -8.84
N GLN A 252 -21.18 0.83 -10.13
CA GLN A 252 -21.40 -0.42 -10.85
C GLN A 252 -20.43 -1.52 -10.39
N ALA A 253 -19.15 -1.19 -10.22
CA ALA A 253 -18.15 -2.14 -9.72
C ALA A 253 -18.51 -2.67 -8.33
N ILE A 254 -18.96 -1.82 -7.41
CA ILE A 254 -19.41 -2.22 -6.08
C ILE A 254 -20.59 -3.20 -6.19
N GLN A 255 -21.59 -2.91 -7.02
CA GLN A 255 -22.76 -3.77 -7.22
C GLN A 255 -22.36 -5.13 -7.81
N ILE A 256 -21.54 -5.15 -8.85
CA ILE A 256 -21.07 -6.39 -9.48
C ILE A 256 -20.25 -7.21 -8.49
N ASN A 257 -19.29 -6.58 -7.78
CA ASN A 257 -18.47 -7.27 -6.81
C ASN A 257 -19.31 -7.89 -5.68
N GLN A 258 -20.32 -7.18 -5.19
CA GLN A 258 -21.23 -7.70 -4.17
C GLN A 258 -22.08 -8.86 -4.70
N GLN A 259 -22.54 -8.76 -5.94
CA GLN A 259 -23.31 -9.83 -6.58
C GLN A 259 -22.51 -11.13 -6.69
N VAL A 260 -21.30 -11.07 -7.28
CA VAL A 260 -20.46 -12.27 -7.43
C VAL A 260 -20.03 -12.86 -6.10
N PHE A 261 -19.84 -12.05 -5.08
CA PHE A 261 -19.57 -12.53 -3.74
C PHE A 261 -20.76 -13.28 -3.14
N ASN A 262 -21.97 -12.73 -3.28
CA ASN A 262 -23.18 -13.37 -2.79
C ASN A 262 -23.46 -14.70 -3.51
N GLU A 263 -23.25 -14.75 -4.82
CA GLU A 263 -23.39 -15.98 -5.63
C GLU A 263 -22.36 -17.05 -5.19
N TRP A 264 -21.11 -16.64 -4.96
CA TRP A 264 -20.09 -17.54 -4.44
C TRP A 264 -20.47 -18.07 -3.06
N LYS A 265 -20.90 -17.22 -2.14
CA LYS A 265 -21.30 -17.60 -0.78
C LYS A 265 -22.50 -18.57 -0.77
N ALA A 266 -23.48 -18.33 -1.66
CA ALA A 266 -24.64 -19.23 -1.80
C ALA A 266 -24.19 -20.65 -2.21
N LYS A 267 -23.28 -20.75 -3.21
CA LYS A 267 -22.72 -22.03 -3.64
C LYS A 267 -21.94 -22.77 -2.54
N GLN A 268 -21.22 -22.05 -1.68
CA GLN A 268 -20.52 -22.66 -0.52
C GLN A 268 -21.55 -23.29 0.44
N ASN A 269 -22.59 -22.54 0.80
CA ASN A 269 -23.63 -23.02 1.71
C ASN A 269 -24.36 -24.25 1.16
N GLU A 270 -24.61 -24.29 -0.16
CA GLU A 270 -25.23 -25.46 -0.81
C GLU A 270 -24.31 -26.69 -0.79
N ALA A 271 -23.00 -26.49 -0.93
CA ALA A 271 -22.03 -27.57 -0.87
C ALA A 271 -21.88 -28.18 0.52
N GLU A 272 -21.89 -27.32 1.56
CA GLU A 272 -21.82 -27.75 2.96
C GLU A 272 -23.08 -28.50 3.43
N ASN A 273 -24.24 -28.18 2.85
CA ASN A 273 -25.52 -28.79 3.23
C ASN A 273 -25.87 -30.07 2.42
N LYS A 274 -25.02 -30.50 1.49
CA LYS A 274 -25.24 -31.80 0.81
C LYS A 274 -24.97 -32.93 1.77
N PRO A 275 -25.88 -33.93 1.91
CA PRO A 275 -25.63 -35.14 2.69
C PRO A 275 -24.37 -35.83 2.16
N GLN A 276 -23.48 -36.22 3.03
CA GLN A 276 -22.38 -37.13 2.68
C GLN A 276 -23.03 -38.50 2.38
N GLU A 277 -23.01 -38.87 1.10
CA GLU A 277 -23.42 -40.21 0.65
C GLU A 277 -22.37 -41.24 1.05
#